data_334e3e841c7d8cf9f3b13f09d8d44880
#
_entry.id   334e3e841c7d8cf9f3b13f09d8d44880
#
_cell.length_a   1.000
_cell.length_b   1.000
_cell.length_c   1.000
_cell.angle_alpha   90.00
_cell.angle_beta   90.00
_cell.angle_gamma   90.00
#
_symmetry.space_group_name_H-M   'P 1'
#
loop_
_entity.id
_entity.type
_entity.pdbx_description
1 polymer ?
#
loop_
_entity_poly.entity_id
_entity_poly.type
_entity_poly.pdbx_seq_one_letter_code
_entity_poly.pdbx_strand_id
1 'polypeptide(L)'
;GIHMSKKISQDQIEQLRKKYSSDNHVKVVRNAMIKTNSNELSMDWEKYRKIDHSFSHVISGEMPATNQKSSGRCWGFAGLNLFRVYLGRKHNLKDFQFSQSYFMFWDKLEKSNYFLESILSTVEENFDSRIVMHLLQTPTEDGGQWDMWKNLINKYGVIPQAEMSESFSSSQSAEMNKMLARKLRENAHDLRKEFSKGASNEALSQLKNSMIEEIFKMLSMHLGTPPKSFNWQVRDKDKKFSRYENLTPQSFYEDHVGLNLDDYVCLINCPMSNKEYNKVYTVEHLGNVIEGSPIRYLNVESDVMKDASIKSIKDDHPVWFGCDVGKHFHRDLGVMDTDLFDYEMFYNTDFKMNKAERLEYGQSQMTHAMLFTGVDLDDNGKSIKWRVENSWGDKGGNKGYHIMSDDWFDEYNYEVVVHKDYLSDELNDIFQNAEAVPLKPWDPMGALAK
;
A
#
# COMPACT_ATOMS: atom_id res chain seq x y z
N GLY A 1 -45.19 -4.43 26.05
CA GLY A 1 -44.08 -3.89 25.28
C GLY A 1 -44.49 -3.46 23.87
N ILE A 2 -43.83 -2.45 23.37
CA ILE A 2 -44.07 -2.00 22.00
C ILE A 2 -43.45 -3.03 21.07
N HIS A 3 -44.30 -3.72 20.31
CA HIS A 3 -43.84 -4.61 19.25
C HIS A 3 -43.43 -3.81 18.04
N MET A 4 -42.11 -3.62 17.85
CA MET A 4 -41.62 -3.03 16.63
C MET A 4 -41.60 -4.08 15.53
N SER A 5 -42.29 -3.81 14.43
CA SER A 5 -42.23 -4.68 13.27
C SER A 5 -40.84 -4.69 12.68
N LYS A 6 -40.29 -5.88 12.43
CA LYS A 6 -38.98 -6.05 11.76
C LYS A 6 -39.12 -5.87 10.24
N LYS A 7 -40.30 -6.00 9.68
CA LYS A 7 -40.53 -5.82 8.24
C LYS A 7 -40.77 -4.36 7.89
N ILE A 8 -40.45 -4.00 6.69
CA ILE A 8 -40.89 -2.73 6.12
C ILE A 8 -42.35 -2.94 5.65
N SER A 9 -43.31 -2.29 6.33
CA SER A 9 -44.72 -2.45 5.99
C SER A 9 -45.10 -1.59 4.79
N GLN A 10 -46.23 -1.93 4.14
CA GLN A 10 -46.78 -1.12 3.05
C GLN A 10 -47.19 0.28 3.54
N ASP A 11 -47.72 0.39 4.75
CA ASP A 11 -48.05 1.69 5.35
C ASP A 11 -46.82 2.56 5.54
N GLN A 12 -45.69 1.97 6.01
CA GLN A 12 -44.39 2.66 6.12
C GLN A 12 -43.93 3.15 4.75
N ILE A 13 -44.01 2.32 3.72
CA ILE A 13 -43.64 2.69 2.36
C ILE A 13 -44.44 3.87 1.85
N GLU A 14 -45.76 3.87 2.09
CA GLU A 14 -46.64 5.00 1.70
C GLU A 14 -46.25 6.30 2.41
N GLN A 15 -45.90 6.23 3.68
CA GLN A 15 -45.41 7.39 4.43
C GLN A 15 -44.08 7.91 3.85
N LEU A 16 -43.17 7.03 3.51
CA LEU A 16 -41.90 7.39 2.89
C LEU A 16 -42.08 8.02 1.51
N ARG A 17 -42.97 7.47 0.69
CA ARG A 17 -43.31 8.05 -0.61
C ARG A 17 -43.85 9.49 -0.45
N LYS A 18 -44.75 9.70 0.46
CA LYS A 18 -45.32 11.03 0.73
C LYS A 18 -44.27 12.01 1.19
N LYS A 19 -43.35 11.56 2.08
CA LYS A 19 -42.31 12.40 2.64
C LYS A 19 -41.34 12.90 1.57
N TYR A 20 -40.93 12.02 0.65
CA TYR A 20 -39.87 12.36 -0.30
C TYR A 20 -40.38 12.75 -1.69
N SER A 21 -41.62 12.43 -2.07
CA SER A 21 -42.18 12.85 -3.36
C SER A 21 -42.33 14.37 -3.48
N SER A 22 -42.52 15.07 -2.36
CA SER A 22 -42.65 16.53 -2.32
C SER A 22 -41.40 17.26 -1.83
N ASP A 23 -40.33 16.52 -1.50
CA ASP A 23 -39.08 17.12 -1.04
C ASP A 23 -38.30 17.70 -2.22
N ASN A 24 -38.17 19.04 -2.24
CA ASN A 24 -37.53 19.76 -3.34
C ASN A 24 -36.03 19.42 -3.46
N HIS A 25 -35.35 19.21 -2.33
CA HIS A 25 -33.93 18.81 -2.34
C HIS A 25 -33.78 17.46 -3.02
N VAL A 26 -34.56 16.46 -2.63
CA VAL A 26 -34.55 15.13 -3.23
C VAL A 26 -34.83 15.20 -4.74
N LYS A 27 -35.79 16.03 -5.17
CA LYS A 27 -36.11 16.19 -6.60
C LYS A 27 -34.94 16.75 -7.40
N VAL A 28 -34.33 17.82 -6.90
CA VAL A 28 -33.20 18.47 -7.59
C VAL A 28 -32.00 17.53 -7.69
N VAL A 29 -31.61 16.89 -6.59
CA VAL A 29 -30.50 15.97 -6.54
C VAL A 29 -30.77 14.74 -7.40
N ARG A 30 -31.98 14.15 -7.32
CA ARG A 30 -32.36 13.02 -8.15
C ARG A 30 -32.22 13.34 -9.64
N ASN A 31 -32.71 14.49 -10.07
CA ASN A 31 -32.67 14.90 -11.48
C ASN A 31 -31.20 15.07 -11.94
N ALA A 32 -30.35 15.60 -11.09
CA ALA A 32 -28.93 15.73 -11.38
C ALA A 32 -28.22 14.36 -11.44
N MET A 33 -28.58 13.46 -10.53
CA MET A 33 -27.93 12.12 -10.42
C MET A 33 -28.36 11.13 -11.50
N ILE A 34 -29.46 11.37 -12.18
CA ILE A 34 -29.96 10.44 -13.20
C ILE A 34 -28.90 10.15 -14.28
N LYS A 35 -28.07 11.12 -14.61
CA LYS A 35 -27.05 10.96 -15.67
C LYS A 35 -25.66 11.41 -15.25
N THR A 36 -25.46 11.82 -14.02
CA THR A 36 -24.18 12.37 -13.58
C THR A 36 -23.71 11.70 -12.29
N ASN A 37 -22.41 11.40 -12.23
CA ASN A 37 -21.79 10.76 -11.08
C ASN A 37 -21.94 11.62 -9.83
N SER A 38 -22.34 11.02 -8.71
CA SER A 38 -22.53 11.71 -7.44
C SER A 38 -21.27 12.39 -6.92
N ASN A 39 -20.08 11.83 -7.15
CA ASN A 39 -18.84 12.45 -6.73
C ASN A 39 -18.60 13.79 -7.44
N GLU A 40 -18.85 13.85 -8.74
CA GLU A 40 -18.72 15.11 -9.49
C GLU A 40 -19.71 16.17 -9.01
N LEU A 41 -20.95 15.74 -8.68
CA LEU A 41 -21.99 16.65 -8.24
C LEU A 41 -21.78 17.16 -6.80
N SER A 42 -21.18 16.36 -5.94
CA SER A 42 -20.91 16.74 -4.55
C SER A 42 -19.64 17.56 -4.38
N MET A 43 -18.89 17.78 -5.45
CA MET A 43 -17.65 18.53 -5.46
C MET A 43 -17.86 19.99 -5.03
N ASP A 44 -17.09 20.47 -4.08
CA ASP A 44 -17.08 21.89 -3.69
C ASP A 44 -16.03 22.63 -4.53
N TRP A 45 -16.48 23.26 -5.62
CA TRP A 45 -15.61 23.97 -6.56
C TRP A 45 -15.02 25.24 -5.97
N GLU A 46 -15.67 25.88 -4.98
CA GLU A 46 -15.08 27.02 -4.28
C GLU A 46 -13.88 26.59 -3.44
N LYS A 47 -13.99 25.45 -2.77
CA LYS A 47 -12.88 24.87 -2.02
C LYS A 47 -11.71 24.55 -2.95
N TYR A 48 -11.99 23.91 -4.08
CA TYR A 48 -10.96 23.56 -5.05
C TYR A 48 -10.23 24.81 -5.58
N ARG A 49 -10.96 25.85 -5.94
CA ARG A 49 -10.38 27.08 -6.49
C ARG A 49 -9.41 27.79 -5.55
N LYS A 50 -9.58 27.59 -4.24
CA LYS A 50 -8.74 28.22 -3.22
C LYS A 50 -7.48 27.42 -2.88
N ILE A 51 -7.32 26.22 -3.44
CA ILE A 51 -6.14 25.39 -3.20
C ILE A 51 -4.95 26.01 -3.92
N ASP A 52 -3.94 26.37 -3.16
CA ASP A 52 -2.65 26.81 -3.70
C ASP A 52 -1.83 25.56 -4.08
N HIS A 53 -1.17 25.59 -5.22
CA HIS A 53 -0.40 24.45 -5.75
C HIS A 53 1.09 24.53 -5.44
N SER A 54 1.54 25.54 -4.70
CA SER A 54 2.93 25.70 -4.30
C SER A 54 3.22 25.07 -2.94
N PHE A 55 4.49 24.73 -2.72
CA PHE A 55 4.95 24.09 -1.48
C PHE A 55 6.20 24.81 -0.98
N SER A 56 6.29 25.02 0.34
CA SER A 56 7.46 25.64 0.95
C SER A 56 8.72 24.77 0.88
N HIS A 57 8.55 23.44 0.88
CA HIS A 57 9.64 22.48 0.88
C HIS A 57 9.33 21.35 -0.11
N VAL A 58 10.25 21.11 -1.03
CA VAL A 58 10.19 20.00 -1.99
C VAL A 58 11.57 19.37 -2.06
N ILE A 59 11.64 18.03 -2.05
CA ILE A 59 12.92 17.35 -2.17
C ILE A 59 13.56 17.61 -3.53
N SER A 60 14.89 17.52 -3.59
CA SER A 60 15.61 17.55 -4.86
C SER A 60 15.55 16.16 -5.53
N GLY A 61 15.64 16.13 -6.86
CA GLY A 61 15.73 14.87 -7.61
C GLY A 61 14.40 14.18 -7.87
N GLU A 62 13.27 14.89 -7.84
CA GLU A 62 12.01 14.35 -8.34
C GLU A 62 12.16 13.95 -9.80
N MET A 63 11.52 12.85 -10.17
CA MET A 63 11.52 12.29 -11.53
C MET A 63 10.10 12.17 -12.05
N PRO A 64 9.92 11.96 -13.38
CA PRO A 64 8.59 11.73 -13.94
C PRO A 64 7.86 10.57 -13.26
N ALA A 65 6.54 10.70 -13.11
CA ALA A 65 5.71 9.69 -12.46
C ALA A 65 5.77 8.35 -13.19
N THR A 66 5.87 7.28 -12.41
CA THR A 66 5.81 5.90 -12.91
C THR A 66 4.36 5.45 -13.07
N ASN A 67 4.15 4.27 -13.66
CA ASN A 67 2.81 3.74 -13.87
C ASN A 67 2.76 2.24 -13.56
N GLN A 68 2.05 1.90 -12.48
CA GLN A 68 1.85 0.50 -12.08
C GLN A 68 0.84 -0.25 -12.95
N LYS A 69 0.14 0.46 -13.84
CA LYS A 69 -0.88 -0.11 -14.74
C LYS A 69 -1.98 -0.83 -13.95
N SER A 70 -2.51 -1.92 -14.51
CA SER A 70 -3.59 -2.71 -13.89
C SER A 70 -3.01 -3.79 -12.99
N SER A 71 -2.29 -3.36 -11.97
CA SER A 71 -1.66 -4.23 -10.96
C SER A 71 -1.71 -3.56 -9.59
N GLY A 72 -1.55 -4.36 -8.54
CA GLY A 72 -1.55 -3.87 -7.16
C GLY A 72 -0.16 -3.71 -6.57
N ARG A 73 0.79 -3.19 -7.34
CA ARG A 73 2.20 -3.06 -6.97
C ARG A 73 2.58 -1.70 -6.38
N CYS A 74 1.62 -0.88 -5.97
CA CYS A 74 1.90 0.49 -5.50
C CYS A 74 2.99 0.55 -4.42
N TRP A 75 2.96 -0.38 -3.48
CA TRP A 75 3.90 -0.45 -2.35
C TRP A 75 5.35 -0.68 -2.82
N GLY A 76 5.53 -1.50 -3.83
CA GLY A 76 6.83 -1.73 -4.46
C GLY A 76 7.25 -0.57 -5.36
N PHE A 77 6.32 0.00 -6.13
CA PHE A 77 6.58 1.20 -6.92
C PHE A 77 7.03 2.36 -6.04
N ALA A 78 6.32 2.61 -4.94
CA ALA A 78 6.70 3.67 -3.99
C ALA A 78 8.11 3.42 -3.41
N GLY A 79 8.42 2.20 -3.01
CA GLY A 79 9.74 1.85 -2.51
C GLY A 79 10.85 2.03 -3.54
N LEU A 80 10.64 1.53 -4.76
CA LEU A 80 11.60 1.69 -5.84
C LEU A 80 11.74 3.15 -6.28
N ASN A 81 10.67 3.93 -6.23
CA ASN A 81 10.71 5.37 -6.50
C ASN A 81 11.47 6.13 -5.40
N LEU A 82 11.36 5.68 -4.15
CA LEU A 82 12.21 6.22 -3.07
C LEU A 82 13.69 5.98 -3.38
N PHE A 83 14.06 4.78 -3.79
CA PHE A 83 15.45 4.44 -4.15
C PHE A 83 15.98 5.26 -5.32
N ARG A 84 15.16 5.52 -6.34
CA ARG A 84 15.62 6.25 -7.53
C ARG A 84 15.98 7.71 -7.24
N VAL A 85 15.46 8.28 -6.17
CA VAL A 85 15.87 9.62 -5.72
C VAL A 85 17.37 9.61 -5.40
N TYR A 86 17.81 8.63 -4.63
CA TYR A 86 19.22 8.51 -4.23
C TYR A 86 20.14 8.14 -5.40
N LEU A 87 19.73 7.16 -6.20
CA LEU A 87 20.48 6.78 -7.39
C LEU A 87 20.58 7.95 -8.37
N GLY A 88 19.48 8.67 -8.60
CA GLY A 88 19.45 9.79 -9.51
C GLY A 88 20.34 10.96 -9.06
N ARG A 89 20.40 11.23 -7.77
CA ARG A 89 21.32 12.25 -7.22
C ARG A 89 22.79 11.83 -7.40
N LYS A 90 23.10 10.58 -7.09
CA LYS A 90 24.45 10.04 -7.20
C LYS A 90 24.98 10.09 -8.64
N HIS A 91 24.12 9.78 -9.60
CA HIS A 91 24.50 9.68 -11.01
C HIS A 91 24.04 10.87 -11.87
N ASN A 92 23.48 11.90 -11.24
CA ASN A 92 22.98 13.08 -11.95
C ASN A 92 21.99 12.74 -13.07
N LEU A 93 20.97 11.93 -12.73
CA LEU A 93 19.98 11.45 -13.70
C LEU A 93 18.70 12.28 -13.67
N LYS A 94 18.17 12.56 -14.87
CA LYS A 94 16.87 13.22 -15.05
C LYS A 94 15.70 12.26 -14.86
N ASP A 95 15.89 11.00 -15.26
CA ASP A 95 14.87 9.95 -15.20
C ASP A 95 15.54 8.60 -15.03
N PHE A 96 14.87 7.71 -14.31
CA PHE A 96 15.31 6.34 -14.10
C PHE A 96 14.17 5.53 -13.48
N GLN A 97 14.10 4.25 -13.81
CA GLN A 97 13.23 3.30 -13.13
C GLN A 97 13.98 2.00 -12.84
N PHE A 98 13.77 1.48 -11.62
CA PHE A 98 14.12 0.09 -11.31
C PHE A 98 13.06 -0.85 -11.90
N SER A 99 13.43 -2.10 -12.12
CA SER A 99 12.48 -3.11 -12.62
C SER A 99 11.45 -3.46 -11.54
N GLN A 100 10.22 -3.12 -11.80
CA GLN A 100 9.09 -3.48 -10.95
C GLN A 100 8.64 -4.92 -11.22
N SER A 101 8.92 -5.45 -12.41
CA SER A 101 8.65 -6.85 -12.76
C SER A 101 9.59 -7.80 -12.02
N TYR A 102 10.86 -7.42 -11.84
CA TYR A 102 11.84 -8.15 -11.01
C TYR A 102 11.35 -8.31 -9.58
N PHE A 103 10.95 -7.20 -8.97
CA PHE A 103 10.38 -7.18 -7.63
C PHE A 103 9.13 -8.06 -7.54
N MET A 104 8.23 -7.97 -8.52
CA MET A 104 6.98 -8.73 -8.55
C MET A 104 7.23 -10.24 -8.63
N PHE A 105 8.19 -10.66 -9.43
CA PHE A 105 8.55 -12.08 -9.56
C PHE A 105 8.90 -12.69 -8.20
N TRP A 106 9.82 -12.05 -7.48
CA TRP A 106 10.30 -12.55 -6.20
C TRP A 106 9.22 -12.46 -5.12
N ASP A 107 8.42 -11.40 -5.13
CA ASP A 107 7.29 -11.29 -4.23
C ASP A 107 6.30 -12.43 -4.40
N LYS A 108 5.92 -12.74 -5.63
CA LYS A 108 4.98 -13.82 -5.92
C LYS A 108 5.53 -15.18 -5.51
N LEU A 109 6.81 -15.43 -5.76
CA LEU A 109 7.44 -16.69 -5.36
C LEU A 109 7.47 -16.82 -3.82
N GLU A 110 7.92 -15.78 -3.14
CA GLU A 110 8.01 -15.81 -1.68
C GLU A 110 6.63 -15.85 -1.02
N LYS A 111 5.65 -15.11 -1.54
CA LYS A 111 4.26 -15.21 -1.06
C LYS A 111 3.69 -16.61 -1.21
N SER A 112 4.02 -17.28 -2.30
CA SER A 112 3.57 -18.67 -2.52
C SER A 112 4.15 -19.60 -1.47
N ASN A 113 5.44 -19.47 -1.18
CA ASN A 113 6.08 -20.21 -0.11
C ASN A 113 5.46 -19.88 1.27
N TYR A 114 5.26 -18.60 1.53
CA TYR A 114 4.65 -18.12 2.78
C TYR A 114 3.25 -18.70 2.98
N PHE A 115 2.44 -18.71 1.91
CA PHE A 115 1.11 -19.29 1.93
C PHE A 115 1.15 -20.79 2.26
N LEU A 116 2.02 -21.56 1.58
CA LEU A 116 2.11 -22.99 1.81
C LEU A 116 2.63 -23.32 3.23
N GLU A 117 3.57 -22.52 3.75
CA GLU A 117 4.01 -22.63 5.14
C GLU A 117 2.89 -22.28 6.13
N SER A 118 2.05 -21.30 5.82
CA SER A 118 0.87 -20.97 6.63
C SER A 118 -0.15 -22.10 6.62
N ILE A 119 -0.35 -22.76 5.49
CA ILE A 119 -1.21 -23.95 5.38
C ILE A 119 -0.65 -25.09 6.25
N LEU A 120 0.66 -25.34 6.19
CA LEU A 120 1.30 -26.37 7.02
C LEU A 120 1.19 -26.07 8.51
N SER A 121 1.35 -24.83 8.91
CA SER A 121 1.26 -24.41 10.32
C SER A 121 -0.17 -24.49 10.88
N THR A 122 -1.17 -24.51 10.03
CA THR A 122 -2.60 -24.59 10.40
C THR A 122 -3.25 -25.90 9.99
N VAL A 123 -2.46 -26.91 9.66
CA VAL A 123 -2.94 -28.15 9.07
C VAL A 123 -3.82 -28.97 10.03
N GLU A 124 -3.71 -28.78 11.35
CA GLU A 124 -4.56 -29.43 12.35
C GLU A 124 -5.92 -28.74 12.52
N GLU A 125 -6.05 -27.50 12.00
CA GLU A 125 -7.33 -26.80 12.01
C GLU A 125 -8.28 -27.36 10.95
N ASN A 126 -9.58 -27.28 11.21
CA ASN A 126 -10.57 -27.65 10.20
C ASN A 126 -10.53 -26.70 8.99
N PHE A 127 -10.88 -27.21 7.81
CA PHE A 127 -10.90 -26.40 6.59
C PHE A 127 -11.87 -25.21 6.69
N ASP A 128 -12.90 -25.31 7.53
CA ASP A 128 -13.90 -24.25 7.75
C ASP A 128 -13.58 -23.36 8.95
N SER A 129 -12.41 -23.52 9.58
CA SER A 129 -11.94 -22.58 10.59
C SER A 129 -11.70 -21.21 9.96
N ARG A 130 -11.86 -20.15 10.75
CA ARG A 130 -11.69 -18.79 10.23
C ARG A 130 -10.32 -18.58 9.62
N ILE A 131 -9.26 -19.10 10.24
CA ILE A 131 -7.89 -18.89 9.74
C ILE A 131 -7.68 -19.63 8.40
N VAL A 132 -8.10 -20.88 8.27
CA VAL A 132 -7.91 -21.62 7.02
C VAL A 132 -8.74 -21.00 5.90
N MET A 133 -10.00 -20.62 6.17
CA MET A 133 -10.84 -19.95 5.19
C MET A 133 -10.23 -18.61 4.75
N HIS A 134 -9.68 -17.86 5.70
CA HIS A 134 -9.00 -16.59 5.39
C HIS A 134 -7.79 -16.81 4.46
N LEU A 135 -6.94 -17.80 4.78
CA LEU A 135 -5.78 -18.14 3.95
C LEU A 135 -6.20 -18.57 2.54
N LEU A 136 -7.20 -19.45 2.45
CA LEU A 136 -7.66 -19.99 1.17
C LEU A 136 -8.38 -18.94 0.29
N GLN A 137 -8.93 -17.90 0.89
CA GLN A 137 -9.62 -16.85 0.13
C GLN A 137 -8.65 -16.08 -0.75
N THR A 138 -7.45 -15.81 -0.26
CA THR A 138 -6.43 -15.02 -0.99
C THR A 138 -5.07 -15.69 -0.84
N PRO A 139 -4.79 -16.78 -1.59
CA PRO A 139 -3.48 -17.44 -1.52
C PRO A 139 -2.33 -16.56 -1.97
N THR A 140 -2.57 -15.70 -2.94
CA THR A 140 -1.62 -14.70 -3.43
C THR A 140 -2.37 -13.49 -3.97
N GLU A 141 -1.75 -12.33 -3.85
CA GLU A 141 -2.25 -11.08 -4.41
C GLU A 141 -1.06 -10.16 -4.66
N ASP A 142 -1.30 -9.02 -5.28
CA ASP A 142 -0.23 -8.07 -5.59
C ASP A 142 0.20 -7.21 -4.40
N GLY A 143 -0.67 -7.04 -3.42
CA GLY A 143 -0.50 -6.10 -2.33
C GLY A 143 0.60 -6.46 -1.34
N GLY A 144 1.03 -5.48 -0.58
CA GLY A 144 2.06 -5.68 0.43
C GLY A 144 2.17 -4.52 1.41
N GLN A 145 3.19 -4.65 2.26
CA GLN A 145 3.56 -3.71 3.31
C GLN A 145 5.04 -3.39 3.21
N TRP A 146 5.47 -2.33 3.90
CA TRP A 146 6.87 -1.91 3.90
C TRP A 146 7.85 -3.03 4.28
N ASP A 147 7.59 -3.76 5.38
CA ASP A 147 8.50 -4.84 5.80
C ASP A 147 8.59 -5.97 4.79
N MET A 148 7.49 -6.25 4.08
CA MET A 148 7.49 -7.23 2.99
C MET A 148 8.39 -6.77 1.83
N TRP A 149 8.33 -5.49 1.50
CA TRP A 149 9.19 -4.88 0.49
C TRP A 149 10.66 -4.88 0.93
N LYS A 150 10.93 -4.44 2.16
CA LYS A 150 12.27 -4.45 2.74
C LYS A 150 12.92 -5.84 2.65
N ASN A 151 12.18 -6.87 3.01
CA ASN A 151 12.67 -8.25 3.00
C ASN A 151 13.06 -8.71 1.59
N LEU A 152 12.28 -8.34 0.58
CA LEU A 152 12.60 -8.65 -0.81
C LEU A 152 13.88 -7.95 -1.27
N ILE A 153 14.02 -6.67 -0.93
CA ILE A 153 15.21 -5.90 -1.29
C ILE A 153 16.46 -6.50 -0.63
N ASN A 154 16.38 -6.80 0.65
CA ASN A 154 17.52 -7.38 1.38
C ASN A 154 17.94 -8.75 0.83
N LYS A 155 16.98 -9.56 0.38
CA LYS A 155 17.27 -10.89 -0.16
C LYS A 155 17.67 -10.87 -1.63
N TYR A 156 17.04 -10.06 -2.46
CA TYR A 156 17.14 -10.12 -3.92
C TYR A 156 17.79 -8.91 -4.58
N GLY A 157 17.94 -7.80 -3.86
CA GLY A 157 18.47 -6.58 -4.46
C GLY A 157 17.52 -5.95 -5.47
N VAL A 158 18.07 -5.13 -6.34
CA VAL A 158 17.31 -4.40 -7.39
C VAL A 158 18.09 -4.42 -8.71
N ILE A 159 17.38 -4.20 -9.81
CA ILE A 159 17.98 -4.10 -11.15
C ILE A 159 17.32 -2.95 -11.92
N PRO A 160 17.99 -2.40 -12.96
CA PRO A 160 17.36 -1.41 -13.84
C PRO A 160 16.15 -2.02 -14.60
N GLN A 161 15.16 -1.20 -14.90
CA GLN A 161 13.96 -1.67 -15.62
C GLN A 161 14.29 -2.34 -16.94
N ALA A 162 15.29 -1.83 -17.69
CA ALA A 162 15.67 -2.38 -18.99
C ALA A 162 16.17 -3.84 -18.91
N GLU A 163 16.64 -4.29 -17.75
CA GLU A 163 17.16 -5.66 -17.56
C GLU A 163 16.06 -6.70 -17.31
N MET A 164 14.89 -6.26 -16.92
CA MET A 164 13.67 -7.07 -16.83
C MET A 164 12.47 -6.14 -16.99
N SER A 165 12.09 -5.88 -18.23
CA SER A 165 11.01 -4.95 -18.56
C SER A 165 9.64 -5.54 -18.24
N GLU A 166 8.63 -4.67 -18.30
CA GLU A 166 7.24 -5.07 -18.06
C GLU A 166 6.77 -6.11 -19.10
N SER A 167 5.99 -7.07 -18.64
CA SER A 167 5.27 -8.03 -19.47
C SER A 167 3.78 -7.71 -19.45
N PHE A 168 3.00 -8.42 -20.26
CA PHE A 168 1.54 -8.33 -20.18
C PHE A 168 1.07 -8.60 -18.75
N SER A 169 1.57 -9.67 -18.13
CA SER A 169 1.10 -10.08 -16.79
C SER A 169 1.56 -9.14 -15.67
N SER A 170 2.70 -8.48 -15.78
CA SER A 170 3.10 -7.48 -14.80
C SER A 170 2.23 -6.24 -14.87
N SER A 171 1.82 -5.84 -16.08
CA SER A 171 0.98 -4.66 -16.31
C SER A 171 -0.52 -4.94 -16.17
N GLN A 172 -0.94 -6.20 -16.28
CA GLN A 172 -2.32 -6.66 -16.08
C GLN A 172 -2.28 -8.00 -15.36
N SER A 173 -2.21 -7.94 -14.04
CA SER A 173 -1.87 -9.09 -13.20
C SER A 173 -3.04 -10.01 -12.86
N ALA A 174 -4.26 -9.63 -13.15
CA ALA A 174 -5.45 -10.35 -12.72
C ALA A 174 -5.46 -11.83 -13.14
N GLU A 175 -5.15 -12.13 -14.42
CA GLU A 175 -5.17 -13.50 -14.92
C GLU A 175 -4.05 -14.35 -14.33
N MET A 176 -2.85 -13.81 -14.24
CA MET A 176 -1.74 -14.49 -13.56
C MET A 176 -2.08 -14.82 -12.12
N ASN A 177 -2.59 -13.85 -11.37
CA ASN A 177 -2.97 -14.05 -9.97
C ASN A 177 -4.05 -15.14 -9.83
N LYS A 178 -5.02 -15.15 -10.74
CA LYS A 178 -6.10 -16.14 -10.75
C LYS A 178 -5.55 -17.57 -10.93
N MET A 179 -4.61 -17.73 -11.86
CA MET A 179 -4.02 -19.05 -12.13
C MET A 179 -3.10 -19.50 -10.99
N LEU A 180 -2.30 -18.60 -10.43
CA LEU A 180 -1.47 -18.90 -9.26
C LEU A 180 -2.34 -19.29 -8.07
N ALA A 181 -3.39 -18.54 -7.79
CA ALA A 181 -4.31 -18.82 -6.69
C ALA A 181 -4.98 -20.20 -6.84
N ARG A 182 -5.40 -20.52 -8.07
CA ARG A 182 -5.97 -21.84 -8.38
C ARG A 182 -4.99 -22.98 -8.06
N LYS A 183 -3.73 -22.81 -8.47
CA LYS A 183 -2.70 -23.83 -8.20
C LYS A 183 -2.38 -23.94 -6.71
N LEU A 184 -2.25 -22.80 -6.04
CA LEU A 184 -1.97 -22.79 -4.61
C LEU A 184 -3.10 -23.38 -3.76
N ARG A 185 -4.35 -23.18 -4.14
CA ARG A 185 -5.49 -23.84 -3.47
C ARG A 185 -5.44 -25.36 -3.64
N GLU A 186 -5.12 -25.83 -4.84
CA GLU A 186 -4.90 -27.26 -5.09
C GLU A 186 -3.74 -27.79 -4.25
N ASN A 187 -2.63 -27.06 -4.20
CA ASN A 187 -1.48 -27.42 -3.37
C ASN A 187 -1.85 -27.50 -1.88
N ALA A 188 -2.62 -26.53 -1.39
CA ALA A 188 -3.10 -26.55 0.00
C ALA A 188 -3.95 -27.78 0.29
N HIS A 189 -4.86 -28.12 -0.63
CA HIS A 189 -5.66 -29.35 -0.53
C HIS A 189 -4.76 -30.56 -0.43
N ASP A 190 -3.77 -30.69 -1.29
CA ASP A 190 -2.89 -31.85 -1.34
C ASP A 190 -2.02 -31.99 -0.08
N LEU A 191 -1.48 -30.86 0.43
CA LEU A 191 -0.72 -30.86 1.68
C LEU A 191 -1.56 -31.31 2.87
N ARG A 192 -2.77 -30.81 2.99
CA ARG A 192 -3.71 -31.16 4.06
C ARG A 192 -4.13 -32.63 3.97
N LYS A 193 -4.36 -33.11 2.75
CA LYS A 193 -4.69 -34.50 2.48
C LYS A 193 -3.55 -35.45 2.88
N GLU A 194 -2.33 -35.15 2.46
CA GLU A 194 -1.16 -35.95 2.81
C GLU A 194 -0.89 -35.96 4.32
N PHE A 195 -1.06 -34.83 4.99
CA PHE A 195 -0.98 -34.74 6.44
C PHE A 195 -2.00 -35.67 7.10
N SER A 196 -3.25 -35.69 6.62
CA SER A 196 -4.33 -36.55 7.17
C SER A 196 -4.05 -38.04 6.99
N LYS A 197 -3.21 -38.39 6.01
CA LYS A 197 -2.76 -39.76 5.77
C LYS A 197 -1.53 -40.14 6.61
N GLY A 198 -1.02 -39.23 7.43
CA GLY A 198 0.12 -39.50 8.30
C GLY A 198 1.47 -39.20 7.69
N ALA A 199 1.54 -38.39 6.63
CA ALA A 199 2.81 -37.98 6.03
C ALA A 199 3.72 -37.30 7.06
N SER A 200 5.03 -37.60 6.99
CA SER A 200 6.03 -36.99 7.85
C SER A 200 6.26 -35.53 7.49
N ASN A 201 6.82 -34.75 8.42
CA ASN A 201 7.23 -33.34 8.14
C ASN A 201 8.21 -33.29 6.96
N GLU A 202 9.12 -34.24 6.86
CA GLU A 202 10.07 -34.30 5.74
C GLU A 202 9.35 -34.52 4.40
N ALA A 203 8.39 -35.48 4.36
CA ALA A 203 7.61 -35.71 3.16
C ALA A 203 6.79 -34.50 2.74
N LEU A 204 6.19 -33.78 3.68
CA LEU A 204 5.44 -32.56 3.42
C LEU A 204 6.34 -31.45 2.90
N SER A 205 7.56 -31.32 3.45
CA SER A 205 8.54 -30.33 2.98
C SER A 205 8.99 -30.62 1.54
N GLN A 206 9.22 -31.90 1.21
CA GLN A 206 9.59 -32.30 -0.16
C GLN A 206 8.44 -32.02 -1.13
N LEU A 207 7.22 -32.29 -0.73
CA LEU A 207 6.02 -32.00 -1.54
C LEU A 207 5.88 -30.50 -1.78
N LYS A 208 6.03 -29.68 -0.72
CA LYS A 208 6.04 -28.24 -0.86
C LYS A 208 7.11 -27.74 -1.84
N ASN A 209 8.33 -28.28 -1.75
CA ASN A 209 9.41 -27.89 -2.65
C ASN A 209 9.08 -28.15 -4.12
N SER A 210 8.43 -29.28 -4.43
CA SER A 210 7.96 -29.56 -5.79
C SER A 210 6.86 -28.59 -6.24
N MET A 211 6.01 -28.15 -5.31
CA MET A 211 4.98 -27.15 -5.59
C MET A 211 5.61 -25.78 -5.90
N ILE A 212 6.62 -25.37 -5.15
CA ILE A 212 7.34 -24.11 -5.38
C ILE A 212 8.05 -24.16 -6.75
N GLU A 213 8.61 -25.30 -7.14
CA GLU A 213 9.20 -25.48 -8.46
C GLU A 213 8.20 -25.20 -9.58
N GLU A 214 6.96 -25.69 -9.47
CA GLU A 214 5.90 -25.41 -10.44
C GLU A 214 5.49 -23.95 -10.44
N ILE A 215 5.41 -23.31 -9.28
CA ILE A 215 5.10 -21.88 -9.18
C ILE A 215 6.19 -21.04 -9.87
N PHE A 216 7.46 -21.39 -9.65
CA PHE A 216 8.57 -20.72 -10.33
C PHE A 216 8.45 -20.83 -11.86
N LYS A 217 8.11 -22.01 -12.35
CA LYS A 217 7.87 -22.23 -13.77
C LYS A 217 6.76 -21.34 -14.30
N MET A 218 5.63 -21.28 -13.60
CA MET A 218 4.50 -20.45 -14.00
C MET A 218 4.87 -18.95 -14.01
N LEU A 219 5.60 -18.51 -12.99
CA LEU A 219 6.07 -17.11 -12.91
C LEU A 219 7.03 -16.78 -14.06
N SER A 220 7.94 -17.70 -14.40
CA SER A 220 8.84 -17.51 -15.54
C SER A 220 8.10 -17.39 -16.87
N MET A 221 6.98 -18.11 -17.01
CA MET A 221 6.14 -18.01 -18.20
C MET A 221 5.43 -16.65 -18.29
N HIS A 222 4.98 -16.10 -17.17
CA HIS A 222 4.23 -14.84 -17.14
C HIS A 222 5.12 -13.60 -17.16
N LEU A 223 6.25 -13.66 -16.47
CA LEU A 223 7.08 -12.48 -16.19
C LEU A 223 8.48 -12.54 -16.82
N GLY A 224 8.90 -13.71 -17.29
CA GLY A 224 10.29 -13.96 -17.63
C GLY A 224 11.11 -14.33 -16.39
N THR A 225 12.24 -14.98 -16.58
CA THR A 225 13.13 -15.38 -15.48
C THR A 225 14.05 -14.22 -15.12
N PRO A 226 14.13 -13.84 -13.83
CA PRO A 226 15.01 -12.75 -13.41
C PRO A 226 16.48 -13.02 -13.73
N PRO A 227 17.25 -12.00 -14.19
CA PRO A 227 18.66 -12.18 -14.46
C PRO A 227 19.46 -12.30 -13.17
N LYS A 228 20.55 -13.05 -13.25
CA LYS A 228 21.51 -13.21 -12.15
C LYS A 228 22.52 -12.08 -12.11
N SER A 229 22.91 -11.58 -13.28
CA SER A 229 23.91 -10.53 -13.45
C SER A 229 23.59 -9.70 -14.69
N PHE A 230 24.13 -8.51 -14.77
CA PHE A 230 23.86 -7.58 -15.87
C PHE A 230 24.95 -6.50 -15.93
N ASN A 231 24.94 -5.74 -17.02
CA ASN A 231 25.71 -4.52 -17.18
C ASN A 231 24.75 -3.33 -17.20
N TRP A 232 25.19 -2.19 -16.67
CA TRP A 232 24.40 -0.98 -16.66
C TRP A 232 25.14 0.14 -17.35
N GLN A 233 24.50 0.72 -18.36
CA GLN A 233 24.98 1.86 -19.12
C GLN A 233 24.02 3.02 -18.95
N VAL A 234 24.53 4.22 -18.71
CA VAL A 234 23.69 5.38 -18.42
C VAL A 234 24.36 6.66 -18.92
N ARG A 235 23.51 7.61 -19.39
CA ARG A 235 23.91 8.99 -19.68
C ARG A 235 23.24 9.91 -18.66
N ASP A 236 24.03 10.80 -18.08
CA ASP A 236 23.54 11.77 -17.12
C ASP A 236 22.93 13.01 -17.81
N LYS A 237 22.48 13.99 -16.99
CA LYS A 237 21.89 15.25 -17.46
C LYS A 237 22.83 16.03 -18.33
N ASP A 238 24.16 15.89 -18.13
CA ASP A 238 25.22 16.57 -18.87
C ASP A 238 25.74 15.74 -20.03
N LYS A 239 25.01 14.67 -20.38
CA LYS A 239 25.32 13.72 -21.47
C LYS A 239 26.61 12.91 -21.23
N LYS A 240 27.12 12.86 -20.00
CA LYS A 240 28.24 12.03 -19.64
C LYS A 240 27.80 10.57 -19.63
N PHE A 241 28.53 9.73 -20.37
CA PHE A 241 28.31 8.28 -20.44
C PHE A 241 29.09 7.57 -19.34
N SER A 242 28.44 6.58 -18.72
CA SER A 242 29.07 5.68 -17.75
C SER A 242 28.64 4.25 -18.02
N ARG A 243 29.57 3.30 -17.81
CA ARG A 243 29.32 1.87 -17.95
C ARG A 243 29.81 1.15 -16.70
N TYR A 244 28.93 0.29 -16.17
CA TYR A 244 29.20 -0.57 -15.02
C TYR A 244 28.97 -2.01 -15.47
N GLU A 245 29.99 -2.86 -15.32
CA GLU A 245 29.94 -4.22 -15.84
C GLU A 245 29.90 -5.25 -14.70
N ASN A 246 29.37 -6.45 -15.00
CA ASN A 246 29.35 -7.61 -14.10
C ASN A 246 28.66 -7.30 -12.75
N LEU A 247 27.54 -6.61 -12.79
CA LEU A 247 26.75 -6.28 -11.61
C LEU A 247 25.84 -7.46 -11.25
N THR A 248 25.66 -7.66 -9.94
CA THR A 248 24.58 -8.46 -9.41
C THR A 248 23.50 -7.54 -8.86
N PRO A 249 22.26 -8.02 -8.67
CA PRO A 249 21.23 -7.18 -8.04
C PRO A 249 21.63 -6.64 -6.68
N GLN A 250 22.36 -7.41 -5.88
CA GLN A 250 22.86 -6.97 -4.57
C GLN A 250 23.93 -5.90 -4.70
N SER A 251 24.93 -6.10 -5.58
CA SER A 251 25.99 -5.10 -5.78
C SER A 251 25.43 -3.80 -6.36
N PHE A 252 24.47 -3.89 -7.25
CA PHE A 252 23.81 -2.71 -7.81
C PHE A 252 23.11 -1.91 -6.72
N TYR A 253 22.38 -2.59 -5.84
CA TYR A 253 21.75 -1.96 -4.70
C TYR A 253 22.77 -1.31 -3.75
N GLU A 254 23.77 -2.07 -3.32
CA GLU A 254 24.78 -1.61 -2.35
C GLU A 254 25.56 -0.42 -2.88
N ASP A 255 26.01 -0.46 -4.13
CA ASP A 255 26.91 0.55 -4.71
C ASP A 255 26.16 1.80 -5.19
N HIS A 256 24.89 1.68 -5.61
CA HIS A 256 24.19 2.76 -6.29
C HIS A 256 22.99 3.31 -5.52
N VAL A 257 22.50 2.61 -4.52
CA VAL A 257 21.45 3.09 -3.59
C VAL A 257 22.02 3.22 -2.19
N GLY A 258 22.46 2.12 -1.60
CA GLY A 258 23.26 2.09 -0.37
C GLY A 258 22.51 2.48 0.90
N LEU A 259 21.19 2.35 0.93
CA LEU A 259 20.40 2.61 2.14
C LEU A 259 20.39 1.36 3.03
N ASN A 260 20.54 1.55 4.35
CA ASN A 260 20.31 0.49 5.31
C ASN A 260 18.82 0.53 5.73
N LEU A 261 18.03 -0.38 5.19
CA LEU A 261 16.59 -0.42 5.43
C LEU A 261 16.24 -0.78 6.88
N ASP A 262 17.16 -1.38 7.63
CA ASP A 262 16.97 -1.66 9.04
C ASP A 262 16.98 -0.40 9.91
N ASP A 263 17.45 0.73 9.36
CA ASP A 263 17.40 2.04 10.03
C ASP A 263 16.04 2.73 9.90
N TYR A 264 15.09 2.14 9.20
CA TYR A 264 13.77 2.74 8.97
C TYR A 264 12.74 2.18 9.92
N VAL A 265 11.86 3.05 10.39
CA VAL A 265 10.80 2.74 11.35
C VAL A 265 9.45 2.93 10.69
N CYS A 266 8.60 1.91 10.79
CA CYS A 266 7.23 1.97 10.32
C CYS A 266 6.33 2.48 11.44
N LEU A 267 5.83 3.70 11.28
CA LEU A 267 4.86 4.32 12.18
C LEU A 267 3.46 4.15 11.63
N ILE A 268 2.52 3.77 12.49
CA ILE A 268 1.10 3.75 12.12
C ILE A 268 0.31 4.67 13.02
N ASN A 269 -0.82 5.15 12.51
CA ASN A 269 -1.84 5.78 13.34
C ASN A 269 -3.11 4.93 13.26
N CYS A 270 -3.31 4.12 14.27
CA CYS A 270 -4.48 3.27 14.42
C CYS A 270 -5.18 3.63 15.74
N PRO A 271 -6.17 4.56 15.71
CA PRO A 271 -6.82 5.04 16.93
C PRO A 271 -7.97 4.14 17.39
N MET A 272 -8.04 2.90 16.91
CA MET A 272 -9.07 1.95 17.30
C MET A 272 -9.08 1.76 18.82
N SER A 273 -10.27 1.53 19.40
CA SER A 273 -10.46 1.40 20.85
C SER A 273 -9.69 0.24 21.48
N ASN A 274 -9.33 -0.78 20.70
CA ASN A 274 -8.58 -1.94 21.16
C ASN A 274 -7.07 -1.83 20.89
N LYS A 275 -6.57 -0.66 20.54
CA LYS A 275 -5.14 -0.41 20.26
C LYS A 275 -4.62 0.74 21.12
N GLU A 276 -3.38 0.64 21.53
CA GLU A 276 -2.72 1.66 22.34
C GLU A 276 -1.62 2.36 21.55
N TYR A 277 -1.43 3.65 21.81
CA TYR A 277 -0.27 4.38 21.30
C TYR A 277 1.01 3.98 22.03
N ASN A 278 2.15 4.19 21.37
CA ASN A 278 3.47 3.84 21.88
C ASN A 278 3.62 2.35 22.16
N LYS A 279 2.94 1.54 21.37
CA LYS A 279 2.97 0.09 21.39
C LYS A 279 3.32 -0.46 20.02
N VAL A 280 3.99 -1.60 19.98
CA VAL A 280 4.38 -2.26 18.73
C VAL A 280 3.42 -3.42 18.45
N TYR A 281 2.99 -3.51 17.20
CA TYR A 281 2.09 -4.54 16.72
C TYR A 281 2.72 -5.30 15.54
N THR A 282 2.37 -6.56 15.41
CA THR A 282 2.64 -7.38 14.23
C THR A 282 1.35 -8.06 13.78
N VAL A 283 1.35 -8.68 12.62
CA VAL A 283 0.16 -9.34 12.07
C VAL A 283 0.49 -10.80 11.78
N GLU A 284 -0.31 -11.71 12.36
CA GLU A 284 -0.15 -13.14 12.13
C GLU A 284 -0.45 -13.50 10.67
N HIS A 285 0.30 -14.42 10.10
CA HIS A 285 0.13 -14.93 8.74
C HIS A 285 0.13 -13.85 7.65
N LEU A 286 0.84 -12.75 7.87
CA LEU A 286 0.99 -11.69 6.89
C LEU A 286 2.46 -11.46 6.60
N GLY A 287 2.87 -11.74 5.36
CA GLY A 287 4.27 -11.62 4.95
C GLY A 287 4.56 -12.25 3.61
N ASN A 288 5.83 -12.34 3.27
CA ASN A 288 6.31 -13.01 2.06
C ASN A 288 7.56 -13.84 2.34
N VAL A 289 8.66 -13.23 2.75
CA VAL A 289 9.92 -13.93 3.01
C VAL A 289 9.89 -14.52 4.42
N ILE A 290 9.87 -15.85 4.52
CA ILE A 290 9.76 -16.57 5.80
C ILE A 290 10.91 -16.21 6.76
N GLU A 291 12.15 -16.18 6.26
CA GLU A 291 13.34 -15.86 7.06
C GLU A 291 13.57 -14.35 7.25
N GLY A 292 12.73 -13.52 6.64
CA GLY A 292 12.83 -12.07 6.76
C GLY A 292 12.29 -11.53 8.08
N SER A 293 12.34 -10.21 8.23
CA SER A 293 11.77 -9.54 9.40
C SER A 293 10.24 -9.63 9.37
N PRO A 294 9.59 -9.94 10.51
CA PRO A 294 8.13 -9.87 10.57
C PRO A 294 7.66 -8.41 10.44
N ILE A 295 6.41 -8.24 10.07
CA ILE A 295 5.78 -6.91 10.06
C ILE A 295 5.84 -6.32 11.47
N ARG A 296 6.27 -5.07 11.56
CA ARG A 296 6.45 -4.38 12.83
C ARG A 296 5.98 -2.94 12.73
N TYR A 297 4.93 -2.62 13.47
CA TYR A 297 4.30 -1.30 13.47
C TYR A 297 4.43 -0.66 14.84
N LEU A 298 4.90 0.58 14.90
CA LEU A 298 4.82 1.41 16.11
C LEU A 298 3.59 2.32 15.98
N ASN A 299 2.59 2.11 16.82
CA ASN A 299 1.37 2.91 16.83
C ASN A 299 1.59 4.23 17.57
N VAL A 300 1.34 5.33 16.90
CA VAL A 300 1.58 6.69 17.41
C VAL A 300 0.42 7.62 17.05
N GLU A 301 0.36 8.76 17.71
CA GLU A 301 -0.54 9.83 17.32
C GLU A 301 -0.17 10.37 15.94
N SER A 302 -1.16 10.89 15.20
CA SER A 302 -0.96 11.42 13.85
C SER A 302 0.12 12.50 13.80
N ASP A 303 0.19 13.35 14.82
CA ASP A 303 1.20 14.42 14.89
C ASP A 303 2.63 13.90 14.92
N VAL A 304 2.86 12.73 15.51
CA VAL A 304 4.18 12.09 15.49
C VAL A 304 4.58 11.69 14.07
N MET A 305 3.64 11.13 13.31
CA MET A 305 3.88 10.82 11.90
C MET A 305 4.19 12.07 11.07
N LYS A 306 3.45 13.16 11.31
CA LYS A 306 3.66 14.44 10.63
C LYS A 306 5.02 15.02 10.95
N ASP A 307 5.39 15.09 12.22
CA ASP A 307 6.65 15.69 12.67
C ASP A 307 7.85 14.94 12.07
N ALA A 308 7.83 13.62 12.09
CA ALA A 308 8.89 12.80 11.51
C ALA A 308 8.97 12.98 9.99
N SER A 309 7.84 13.04 9.32
CA SER A 309 7.77 13.25 7.86
C SER A 309 8.28 14.64 7.46
N ILE A 310 7.94 15.67 8.22
CA ILE A 310 8.44 17.04 8.01
C ILE A 310 9.98 17.08 8.14
N LYS A 311 10.53 16.47 9.19
CA LYS A 311 11.97 16.38 9.39
C LYS A 311 12.67 15.67 8.24
N SER A 312 12.10 14.57 7.75
CA SER A 312 12.59 13.82 6.62
C SER A 312 12.65 14.69 5.35
N ILE A 313 11.55 15.36 5.02
CA ILE A 313 11.45 16.21 3.82
C ILE A 313 12.40 17.40 3.92
N LYS A 314 12.50 18.05 5.08
CA LYS A 314 13.46 19.15 5.29
C LYS A 314 14.91 18.72 5.11
N ASP A 315 15.20 17.46 5.41
CA ASP A 315 16.51 16.83 5.22
C ASP A 315 16.67 16.24 3.82
N ASP A 316 15.77 16.58 2.92
CA ASP A 316 15.81 16.20 1.50
C ASP A 316 15.57 14.69 1.25
N HIS A 317 14.78 14.04 2.12
CA HIS A 317 14.43 12.62 1.99
C HIS A 317 12.93 12.43 1.79
N PRO A 318 12.51 11.65 0.77
CA PRO A 318 11.09 11.31 0.60
C PRO A 318 10.62 10.34 1.68
N VAL A 319 9.30 10.23 1.83
CA VAL A 319 8.68 9.38 2.85
C VAL A 319 7.69 8.42 2.19
N TRP A 320 7.92 7.12 2.35
CA TRP A 320 6.96 6.10 1.96
C TRP A 320 5.77 6.14 2.93
N PHE A 321 4.55 6.15 2.41
CA PHE A 321 3.36 6.18 3.26
C PHE A 321 2.23 5.33 2.70
N GLY A 322 1.33 4.91 3.59
CA GLY A 322 0.15 4.10 3.25
C GLY A 322 -1.13 4.79 3.69
N CYS A 323 -2.12 4.80 2.82
CA CYS A 323 -3.37 5.54 3.01
C CYS A 323 -4.56 4.83 2.36
N ASP A 324 -5.77 5.37 2.61
CA ASP A 324 -6.99 4.97 1.90
C ASP A 324 -7.25 5.97 0.76
N VAL A 325 -6.60 5.76 -0.38
CA VAL A 325 -6.51 6.75 -1.46
C VAL A 325 -7.86 7.09 -2.11
N GLY A 326 -8.82 6.17 -2.08
CA GLY A 326 -10.11 6.37 -2.75
C GLY A 326 -11.07 7.30 -2.01
N LYS A 327 -10.72 7.78 -0.82
CA LYS A 327 -11.59 8.60 0.02
C LYS A 327 -11.34 10.09 -0.24
N HIS A 328 -12.38 10.86 -0.47
CA HIS A 328 -12.30 12.32 -0.68
C HIS A 328 -11.14 12.70 -1.61
N PHE A 329 -11.04 11.99 -2.71
CA PHE A 329 -9.97 12.16 -3.70
C PHE A 329 -10.55 12.38 -5.09
N HIS A 330 -10.18 13.49 -5.73
CA HIS A 330 -10.49 13.72 -7.15
C HIS A 330 -9.27 13.33 -7.97
N ARG A 331 -9.37 12.20 -8.66
CA ARG A 331 -8.22 11.60 -9.35
C ARG A 331 -7.64 12.50 -10.45
N ASP A 332 -8.50 13.07 -11.30
CA ASP A 332 -8.03 13.87 -12.44
C ASP A 332 -7.37 15.18 -11.99
N LEU A 333 -7.94 15.82 -10.98
CA LEU A 333 -7.37 17.05 -10.41
C LEU A 333 -6.20 16.77 -9.47
N GLY A 334 -6.05 15.53 -8.99
CA GLY A 334 -4.97 15.13 -8.13
C GLY A 334 -5.03 15.77 -6.75
N VAL A 335 -6.22 15.88 -6.17
CA VAL A 335 -6.43 16.53 -4.86
C VAL A 335 -7.12 15.58 -3.90
N MET A 336 -6.50 15.36 -2.75
CA MET A 336 -7.04 14.65 -1.59
C MET A 336 -7.33 15.69 -0.50
N ASP A 337 -8.61 15.91 -0.19
CA ASP A 337 -9.02 16.92 0.78
C ASP A 337 -10.35 16.49 1.39
N THR A 338 -10.44 16.50 2.72
CA THR A 338 -11.66 16.07 3.45
C THR A 338 -12.87 16.93 3.14
N ASP A 339 -12.67 18.19 2.73
CA ASP A 339 -13.73 19.14 2.43
C ASP A 339 -14.03 19.25 0.92
N LEU A 340 -13.32 18.47 0.09
CA LEU A 340 -13.45 18.55 -1.36
C LEU A 340 -14.82 18.11 -1.86
N PHE A 341 -15.41 17.08 -1.23
CA PHE A 341 -16.73 16.53 -1.55
C PHE A 341 -17.66 16.77 -0.38
N ASP A 342 -18.68 17.60 -0.59
CA ASP A 342 -19.65 17.91 0.45
C ASP A 342 -20.82 16.92 0.41
N TYR A 343 -20.57 15.68 0.83
CA TYR A 343 -21.57 14.61 0.83
C TYR A 343 -22.73 14.91 1.77
N GLU A 344 -22.46 15.53 2.92
CA GLU A 344 -23.52 15.84 3.90
C GLU A 344 -24.53 16.81 3.34
N MET A 345 -24.08 17.88 2.70
CA MET A 345 -24.96 18.82 2.02
C MET A 345 -25.68 18.17 0.85
N PHE A 346 -24.96 17.40 0.05
CA PHE A 346 -25.48 16.76 -1.16
C PHE A 346 -26.61 15.78 -0.85
N TYR A 347 -26.40 14.89 0.14
CA TYR A 347 -27.39 13.92 0.56
C TYR A 347 -28.36 14.46 1.61
N ASN A 348 -28.08 15.63 2.17
CA ASN A 348 -28.81 16.18 3.32
C ASN A 348 -28.91 15.17 4.46
N THR A 349 -27.77 14.57 4.80
CA THR A 349 -27.64 13.58 5.86
C THR A 349 -26.25 13.66 6.47
N ASP A 350 -26.09 13.16 7.68
CA ASP A 350 -24.81 13.17 8.37
C ASP A 350 -23.99 11.92 8.05
N PHE A 351 -22.66 12.09 8.04
CA PHE A 351 -21.67 11.01 7.97
C PHE A 351 -20.67 11.24 9.10
N LYS A 352 -20.90 10.65 10.27
CA LYS A 352 -20.26 11.06 11.53
C LYS A 352 -19.16 10.13 12.06
N MET A 353 -18.90 8.99 11.42
CA MET A 353 -17.85 8.09 11.92
C MET A 353 -16.49 8.77 11.93
N ASN A 354 -15.80 8.71 13.06
CA ASN A 354 -14.40 9.14 13.15
C ASN A 354 -13.46 8.08 12.57
N LYS A 355 -12.15 8.35 12.56
CA LYS A 355 -11.14 7.45 11.99
C LYS A 355 -11.16 6.07 12.66
N ALA A 356 -11.26 6.01 13.98
CA ALA A 356 -11.34 4.76 14.73
C ALA A 356 -12.56 3.94 14.33
N GLU A 357 -13.71 4.60 14.29
CA GLU A 357 -14.99 3.94 13.95
C GLU A 357 -15.01 3.47 12.50
N ARG A 358 -14.42 4.23 11.56
CA ARG A 358 -14.32 3.80 10.18
C ARG A 358 -13.48 2.53 10.03
N LEU A 359 -12.39 2.43 10.78
CA LEU A 359 -11.56 1.22 10.80
C LEU A 359 -12.31 0.03 11.45
N GLU A 360 -12.94 0.27 12.59
CA GLU A 360 -13.65 -0.77 13.33
C GLU A 360 -14.84 -1.36 12.55
N TYR A 361 -15.53 -0.53 11.78
CA TYR A 361 -16.74 -0.93 11.05
C TYR A 361 -16.50 -1.17 9.55
N GLY A 362 -15.25 -1.22 9.13
CA GLY A 362 -14.90 -1.62 7.76
C GLY A 362 -15.15 -0.57 6.69
N GLN A 363 -15.35 0.69 7.08
CA GLN A 363 -15.54 1.78 6.13
C GLN A 363 -14.24 2.24 5.48
N SER A 364 -13.13 2.08 6.16
CA SER A 364 -11.81 2.50 5.69
C SER A 364 -10.73 1.52 6.15
N GLN A 365 -9.72 1.39 5.32
CA GLN A 365 -8.49 0.66 5.63
C GLN A 365 -7.41 1.15 4.68
N MET A 366 -6.16 0.79 4.95
CA MET A 366 -5.09 1.10 4.01
C MET A 366 -5.30 0.34 2.71
N THR A 367 -5.25 1.06 1.59
CA THR A 367 -5.46 0.49 0.25
C THR A 367 -4.32 0.78 -0.71
N HIS A 368 -3.48 1.78 -0.41
CA HIS A 368 -2.53 2.29 -1.39
C HIS A 368 -1.29 2.86 -0.69
N ALA A 369 -0.16 2.80 -1.38
CA ALA A 369 1.10 3.40 -0.92
C ALA A 369 1.63 4.38 -1.97
N MET A 370 2.21 5.46 -1.49
CA MET A 370 2.79 6.54 -2.29
C MET A 370 3.99 7.15 -1.57
N LEU A 371 4.59 8.20 -2.12
CA LEU A 371 5.66 8.95 -1.49
C LEU A 371 5.24 10.38 -1.19
N PHE A 372 5.61 10.89 -0.02
CA PHE A 372 5.69 12.33 0.21
C PHE A 372 7.00 12.85 -0.35
N THR A 373 6.92 13.85 -1.22
CA THR A 373 8.09 14.51 -1.81
C THR A 373 8.16 15.99 -1.46
N GLY A 374 7.15 16.52 -0.78
CA GLY A 374 7.11 17.90 -0.35
C GLY A 374 6.09 18.14 0.74
N VAL A 375 6.21 19.27 1.39
CA VAL A 375 5.27 19.76 2.41
C VAL A 375 5.22 21.27 2.34
N ASP A 376 4.03 21.82 2.58
CA ASP A 376 3.83 23.25 2.73
C ASP A 376 3.63 23.56 4.21
N LEU A 377 4.51 24.37 4.77
CA LEU A 377 4.49 24.77 6.17
C LEU A 377 4.03 26.21 6.32
N ASP A 378 3.26 26.49 7.37
CA ASP A 378 2.94 27.86 7.74
C ASP A 378 4.12 28.52 8.47
N ASP A 379 3.94 29.78 8.87
CA ASP A 379 4.99 30.57 9.55
C ASP A 379 5.38 29.99 10.93
N ASN A 380 4.52 29.13 11.50
CA ASN A 380 4.77 28.45 12.77
C ASN A 380 5.36 27.04 12.58
N GLY A 381 5.64 26.64 11.33
CA GLY A 381 6.20 25.33 11.02
C GLY A 381 5.19 24.19 11.00
N LYS A 382 3.89 24.50 11.00
CA LYS A 382 2.83 23.50 10.92
C LYS A 382 2.51 23.17 9.46
N SER A 383 2.23 21.90 9.19
CA SER A 383 1.85 21.45 7.85
C SER A 383 0.47 21.97 7.44
N ILE A 384 0.39 22.44 6.20
CA ILE A 384 -0.85 22.89 5.56
C ILE A 384 -1.31 21.83 4.56
N LYS A 385 -0.37 21.32 3.76
CA LYS A 385 -0.62 20.31 2.73
C LYS A 385 0.67 19.61 2.36
N TRP A 386 0.53 18.50 1.65
CA TRP A 386 1.62 17.58 1.31
C TRP A 386 1.67 17.34 -0.19
N ARG A 387 2.87 17.29 -0.73
CA ARG A 387 3.09 16.91 -2.12
C ARG A 387 3.33 15.41 -2.21
N VAL A 388 2.59 14.75 -3.09
CA VAL A 388 2.54 13.30 -3.20
C VAL A 388 2.95 12.85 -4.60
N GLU A 389 3.90 11.91 -4.68
CA GLU A 389 4.23 11.19 -5.90
C GLU A 389 3.43 9.88 -5.93
N ASN A 390 2.61 9.72 -6.98
CA ASN A 390 1.83 8.50 -7.20
C ASN A 390 2.41 7.70 -8.36
N SER A 391 1.98 6.44 -8.50
CA SER A 391 2.43 5.53 -9.55
C SER A 391 1.30 5.19 -10.55
N TRP A 392 0.50 6.17 -10.91
CA TRP A 392 -0.60 6.03 -11.87
C TRP A 392 -0.37 6.77 -13.18
N GLY A 393 0.89 7.00 -13.54
CA GLY A 393 1.24 7.74 -14.74
C GLY A 393 1.13 9.25 -14.54
N ASP A 394 1.23 9.99 -15.65
CA ASP A 394 1.37 11.45 -15.66
C ASP A 394 0.08 12.22 -15.95
N LYS A 395 -1.05 11.54 -16.14
CA LYS A 395 -2.29 12.18 -16.58
C LYS A 395 -3.07 12.89 -15.48
N GLY A 396 -3.05 12.36 -14.25
CA GLY A 396 -3.76 12.95 -13.12
C GLY A 396 -2.90 13.96 -12.37
N GLY A 397 -3.54 14.95 -11.73
CA GLY A 397 -2.86 15.96 -10.96
C GLY A 397 -1.87 16.78 -11.77
N ASN A 398 -0.75 17.15 -11.16
CA ASN A 398 0.35 17.81 -11.85
C ASN A 398 1.34 16.76 -12.34
N LYS A 399 1.13 16.25 -13.55
CA LYS A 399 1.97 15.23 -14.19
C LYS A 399 2.16 13.98 -13.31
N GLY A 400 1.09 13.58 -12.62
CA GLY A 400 1.08 12.40 -11.75
C GLY A 400 1.42 12.68 -10.29
N TYR A 401 1.73 13.92 -9.93
CA TYR A 401 1.92 14.36 -8.56
C TYR A 401 0.62 14.97 -8.02
N HIS A 402 0.35 14.74 -6.74
CA HIS A 402 -0.92 15.10 -6.11
C HIS A 402 -0.71 16.01 -4.91
N ILE A 403 -1.81 16.65 -4.50
CA ILE A 403 -1.87 17.48 -3.29
C ILE A 403 -2.74 16.77 -2.27
N MET A 404 -2.24 16.65 -1.05
CA MET A 404 -2.98 16.13 0.10
C MET A 404 -3.11 17.22 1.14
N SER A 405 -4.36 17.57 1.53
CA SER A 405 -4.56 18.50 2.65
C SER A 405 -4.08 17.88 3.96
N ASP A 406 -3.73 18.72 4.91
CA ASP A 406 -3.31 18.25 6.24
C ASP A 406 -4.43 17.54 6.98
N ASP A 407 -5.67 17.98 6.83
CA ASP A 407 -6.84 17.31 7.40
C ASP A 407 -7.01 15.91 6.82
N TRP A 408 -6.78 15.73 5.53
CA TRP A 408 -6.83 14.41 4.90
C TRP A 408 -5.76 13.48 5.43
N PHE A 409 -4.56 14.00 5.70
CA PHE A 409 -3.50 13.23 6.35
C PHE A 409 -3.99 12.65 7.68
N ASP A 410 -4.64 13.45 8.51
CA ASP A 410 -5.15 12.99 9.80
C ASP A 410 -6.21 11.90 9.67
N GLU A 411 -7.08 11.98 8.67
CA GLU A 411 -8.24 11.11 8.56
C GLU A 411 -7.99 9.82 7.78
N TYR A 412 -7.14 9.84 6.74
CA TYR A 412 -7.01 8.73 5.82
C TYR A 412 -5.58 8.24 5.59
N ASN A 413 -4.58 8.86 6.22
CA ASN A 413 -3.22 8.33 6.22
C ASN A 413 -3.02 7.46 7.45
N TYR A 414 -2.58 6.22 7.21
CA TYR A 414 -2.44 5.23 8.27
C TYR A 414 -1.00 4.91 8.62
N GLU A 415 -0.04 5.20 7.74
CA GLU A 415 1.31 4.72 7.88
C GLU A 415 2.31 5.67 7.24
N VAL A 416 3.44 5.90 7.89
CA VAL A 416 4.61 6.53 7.31
C VAL A 416 5.86 5.73 7.69
N VAL A 417 6.84 5.70 6.81
CA VAL A 417 8.12 5.06 7.08
C VAL A 417 9.21 6.11 7.03
N VAL A 418 9.91 6.27 8.12
CA VAL A 418 10.94 7.29 8.30
C VAL A 418 12.23 6.70 8.86
N HIS A 419 13.34 7.35 8.59
CA HIS A 419 14.62 7.00 9.18
C HIS A 419 14.56 7.24 10.71
N LYS A 420 15.19 6.37 11.49
CA LYS A 420 15.20 6.42 12.96
C LYS A 420 15.70 7.75 13.52
N ASP A 421 16.58 8.45 12.79
CA ASP A 421 17.15 9.74 13.22
C ASP A 421 16.10 10.85 13.34
N TYR A 422 14.92 10.67 12.74
CA TYR A 422 13.81 11.62 12.80
C TYR A 422 12.84 11.35 13.95
N LEU A 423 13.14 10.37 14.79
CA LEU A 423 12.33 9.99 15.95
C LEU A 423 13.09 10.24 17.24
N SER A 424 12.35 10.42 18.33
CA SER A 424 12.94 10.51 19.67
C SER A 424 13.62 9.20 20.05
N ASP A 425 14.58 9.27 21.00
CA ASP A 425 15.24 8.09 21.55
C ASP A 425 14.23 7.15 22.21
N GLU A 426 13.21 7.68 22.87
CA GLU A 426 12.15 6.91 23.50
C GLU A 426 11.38 6.06 22.49
N LEU A 427 10.95 6.67 21.37
CA LEU A 427 10.21 5.95 20.33
C LEU A 427 11.09 4.91 19.64
N ASN A 428 12.35 5.23 19.39
CA ASN A 428 13.31 4.27 18.83
C ASN A 428 13.53 3.08 19.75
N ASP A 429 13.65 3.32 21.04
CA ASP A 429 13.79 2.25 22.03
C ASP A 429 12.56 1.34 22.06
N ILE A 430 11.36 1.91 22.06
CA ILE A 430 10.13 1.13 21.99
C ILE A 430 10.09 0.27 20.73
N PHE A 431 10.36 0.88 19.57
CA PHE A 431 10.33 0.15 18.29
C PHE A 431 11.35 -0.99 18.24
N GLN A 432 12.55 -0.79 18.77
CA GLN A 432 13.61 -1.78 18.73
C GLN A 432 13.43 -2.90 19.77
N ASN A 433 12.94 -2.60 20.95
CA ASN A 433 13.03 -3.49 22.10
C ASN A 433 11.68 -4.01 22.61
N ALA A 434 10.56 -3.35 22.31
CA ALA A 434 9.27 -3.82 22.78
C ALA A 434 8.86 -5.11 22.07
N GLU A 435 8.23 -6.01 22.82
CA GLU A 435 7.62 -7.21 22.26
C GLU A 435 6.39 -6.81 21.44
N ALA A 436 6.32 -7.26 20.19
CA ALA A 436 5.21 -6.96 19.32
C ALA A 436 3.95 -7.74 19.70
N VAL A 437 2.82 -7.03 19.80
CA VAL A 437 1.51 -7.64 20.05
C VAL A 437 0.98 -8.21 18.73
N PRO A 438 0.72 -9.52 18.63
CA PRO A 438 0.24 -10.12 17.39
C PRO A 438 -1.24 -9.79 17.16
N LEU A 439 -1.54 -9.29 15.97
CA LEU A 439 -2.90 -9.05 15.51
C LEU A 439 -3.35 -10.21 14.62
N LYS A 440 -4.65 -10.47 14.61
CA LYS A 440 -5.22 -11.49 13.72
C LYS A 440 -5.11 -11.04 12.26
N PRO A 441 -5.01 -11.95 11.29
CA PRO A 441 -4.87 -11.58 9.88
C PRO A 441 -6.00 -10.70 9.34
N TRP A 442 -7.19 -10.78 9.92
CA TRP A 442 -8.36 -9.98 9.54
C TRP A 442 -8.50 -8.67 10.30
N ASP A 443 -7.53 -8.32 11.14
CA ASP A 443 -7.48 -6.98 11.75
C ASP A 443 -7.36 -5.93 10.64
N PRO A 444 -7.99 -4.73 10.79
CA PRO A 444 -7.85 -3.66 9.81
C PRO A 444 -6.40 -3.33 9.45
N MET A 445 -5.47 -3.48 10.40
CA MET A 445 -4.04 -3.25 10.14
C MET A 445 -3.35 -4.39 9.40
N GLY A 446 -4.08 -5.46 9.09
CA GLY A 446 -3.64 -6.52 8.18
C GLY A 446 -3.92 -6.23 6.72
N ALA A 447 -4.56 -5.12 6.39
CA ALA A 447 -4.83 -4.74 5.01
C ALA A 447 -3.52 -4.44 4.26
N LEU A 448 -3.48 -4.83 2.98
CA LEU A 448 -2.32 -4.64 2.12
C LEU A 448 -2.54 -3.48 1.15
N ALA A 449 -1.49 -2.68 0.93
CA ALA A 449 -1.47 -1.67 -0.13
C ALA A 449 -1.34 -2.33 -1.50
N LYS A 450 -2.21 -1.93 -2.43
CA LYS A 450 -2.25 -2.55 -3.76
C LYS A 450 -2.73 -1.63 -4.89
#